data_e6515d52b0965336a4649958098b6b1b
#
_entry.id   e6515d52b0965336a4649958098b6b1b
#
_cell.length_a   1.000
_cell.length_b   1.000
_cell.length_c   1.000
_cell.angle_alpha   90.00
_cell.angle_beta   90.00
_cell.angle_gamma   90.00
#
_symmetry.space_group_name_H-M   'P 1'
#
loop_
_entity.id
_entity.type
_entity.pdbx_description
1 polymer ?
#
loop_
_entity_poly.entity_id
_entity_poly.type
_entity_poly.pdbx_seq_one_letter_code
_entity_poly.pdbx_strand_id
1 'polypeptide(L)'
;MRIAVLSTALLSFVGLFSAACSPKDDLNVEQKPEQLLTYHQDAKPILERYCTGCHTEGGIASFALTSYANAKQFAPLLAGSVESGDMPPWPPSDDSLPLRYPRKMEPAHKQLLLDWLKGGAQEGDATAPARVVIQSPERPAPPRADLVLDMGVTYQPNKNMHDDYRCFVLDPNPSGTGGMPQDSWVRAGVVKPGNAAIDHHVIIFAIPPDKAALVKKKDADEAGPGYSCLGGPGTWSASFLLGWAPGGVAVRLPDNEGMPVKKGTIFVMQVHYNVHNDDGKGDRTTAELEIVKTPPQYQVYQLPLADPDRLKIPANDPDAIQSIVAPVRLILQELKLPGNDLTIVSVTPHMHLLGTQISTLVGSQPLVSIPKWNFHWQQAYQLTEPFVAANNQSLILECHYNNTADNQPVIDGKKRTPRDITWGEGTEDEMCLSFVGIRVPRAQP
;
A
#
# COMPACT_ATOMS: atom_id res chain seq x y z
N MET A 1 62.50 23.53 6.49
CA MET A 1 63.41 23.90 5.41
C MET A 1 62.71 24.97 4.56
N ARG A 2 63.26 26.09 4.62
CA ARG A 2 62.98 27.40 4.10
C ARG A 2 62.91 27.47 2.56
N ILE A 3 62.18 28.54 2.10
CA ILE A 3 62.50 29.42 0.95
C ILE A 3 61.74 29.03 -0.34
N ALA A 4 61.14 29.91 -1.14
CA ALA A 4 61.28 31.38 -1.29
C ALA A 4 60.06 31.95 -2.02
N VAL A 5 59.85 33.23 -1.74
CA VAL A 5 59.02 34.22 -2.44
C VAL A 5 59.72 34.70 -3.71
N LEU A 6 58.98 34.91 -4.79
CA LEU A 6 59.46 35.86 -5.85
C LEU A 6 58.26 36.66 -6.38
N SER A 7 58.38 37.97 -6.12
CA SER A 7 57.58 39.04 -6.71
C SER A 7 58.22 39.49 -8.02
N THR A 8 57.41 39.83 -9.03
CA THR A 8 57.78 40.75 -10.10
C THR A 8 56.55 41.48 -10.67
N ALA A 9 56.34 42.59 -10.37
CA ALA A 9 56.41 43.96 -10.92
C ALA A 9 55.51 44.23 -12.16
N LEU A 10 54.79 45.33 -11.96
CA LEU A 10 53.91 46.09 -12.88
C LEU A 10 54.54 46.40 -14.25
N LEU A 11 53.65 46.45 -15.24
CA LEU A 11 53.76 47.39 -16.36
C LEU A 11 52.33 47.82 -16.78
N SER A 12 52.07 49.10 -16.56
CA SER A 12 50.87 49.81 -16.95
C SER A 12 50.94 50.11 -18.46
N PHE A 13 49.89 49.74 -19.20
CA PHE A 13 49.61 50.25 -20.52
C PHE A 13 48.29 51.01 -20.53
N VAL A 14 48.39 52.35 -20.67
CA VAL A 14 47.22 53.20 -20.91
C VAL A 14 46.92 53.11 -22.40
N GLY A 15 45.85 52.53 -22.78
CA GLY A 15 45.29 52.55 -24.12
C GLY A 15 43.97 53.31 -24.12
N LEU A 16 43.95 54.51 -24.65
CA LEU A 16 42.75 55.24 -25.02
C LEU A 16 42.00 54.44 -26.09
N PHE A 17 40.79 53.98 -25.81
CA PHE A 17 39.87 53.58 -26.85
C PHE A 17 38.61 54.43 -26.81
N SER A 18 38.35 55.03 -27.94
CA SER A 18 37.18 55.84 -28.26
C SER A 18 35.85 55.10 -28.03
N ALA A 19 34.98 55.80 -27.37
CA ALA A 19 33.57 55.34 -27.22
C ALA A 19 32.88 55.45 -28.59
N ALA A 20 32.61 54.28 -29.21
CA ALA A 20 31.60 54.14 -30.24
C ALA A 20 30.26 53.74 -29.56
N CYS A 21 29.30 54.65 -29.57
CA CYS A 21 27.91 54.34 -29.26
C CYS A 21 27.36 53.33 -30.29
N SER A 22 27.25 52.08 -29.92
CA SER A 22 26.38 51.13 -30.63
C SER A 22 24.96 51.30 -30.13
N PRO A 23 23.95 51.26 -31.01
CA PRO A 23 22.58 51.30 -30.58
C PRO A 23 22.31 50.03 -29.75
N LYS A 24 21.66 50.19 -28.57
CA LYS A 24 21.10 49.11 -27.82
C LYS A 24 19.97 48.51 -28.68
N ASP A 25 20.22 47.37 -29.28
CA ASP A 25 19.14 46.47 -29.69
C ASP A 25 18.40 46.07 -28.41
N ASP A 26 17.32 46.76 -28.14
CA ASP A 26 16.30 46.29 -27.22
C ASP A 26 15.76 44.99 -27.83
N LEU A 27 16.38 43.86 -27.43
CA LEU A 27 15.77 42.55 -27.59
C LEU A 27 14.50 42.55 -26.74
N ASN A 28 13.42 42.98 -27.38
CA ASN A 28 12.07 42.81 -26.87
C ASN A 28 11.83 41.30 -26.89
N VAL A 29 12.28 40.59 -25.84
CA VAL A 29 11.88 39.23 -25.57
C VAL A 29 10.39 39.35 -25.25
N GLU A 30 9.53 39.15 -26.25
CA GLU A 30 8.11 38.91 -26.02
C GLU A 30 8.04 37.76 -25.01
N GLN A 31 7.89 38.12 -23.74
CA GLN A 31 7.49 37.14 -22.72
C GLN A 31 6.13 36.64 -23.18
N LYS A 32 6.12 35.43 -23.73
CA LYS A 32 4.89 34.70 -23.98
C LYS A 32 4.04 34.81 -22.71
N PRO A 33 2.82 35.33 -22.77
CA PRO A 33 2.04 35.54 -21.57
C PRO A 33 1.97 34.18 -20.82
N GLU A 34 2.39 34.21 -19.56
CA GLU A 34 2.37 33.04 -18.68
C GLU A 34 0.93 32.52 -18.69
N GLN A 35 0.76 31.37 -19.31
CA GLN A 35 -0.58 30.82 -19.57
C GLN A 35 -1.20 30.44 -18.23
N LEU A 36 -2.26 31.12 -17.84
CA LEU A 36 -2.98 30.89 -16.58
C LEU A 36 -3.44 29.43 -16.52
N LEU A 37 -3.00 28.73 -15.45
CA LEU A 37 -3.41 27.35 -15.19
C LEU A 37 -4.86 27.32 -14.70
N THR A 38 -5.63 26.37 -15.21
CA THR A 38 -7.06 26.24 -14.91
C THR A 38 -7.44 24.82 -14.52
N TYR A 39 -8.59 24.67 -13.83
CA TYR A 39 -9.09 23.37 -13.42
C TYR A 39 -9.33 22.46 -14.62
N HIS A 40 -10.17 22.90 -15.56
CA HIS A 40 -10.63 22.03 -16.65
C HIS A 40 -9.52 21.63 -17.60
N GLN A 41 -8.54 22.52 -17.87
CA GLN A 41 -7.50 22.25 -18.83
C GLN A 41 -6.26 21.58 -18.23
N ASP A 42 -5.97 21.82 -16.93
CA ASP A 42 -4.66 21.44 -16.34
C ASP A 42 -4.81 20.56 -15.10
N ALA A 43 -5.61 20.98 -14.11
CA ALA A 43 -5.65 20.31 -12.81
C ALA A 43 -6.57 19.10 -12.78
N LYS A 44 -7.72 19.14 -13.46
CA LYS A 44 -8.72 18.06 -13.46
C LYS A 44 -8.12 16.70 -13.86
N PRO A 45 -7.35 16.56 -14.96
CA PRO A 45 -6.76 15.28 -15.31
C PRO A 45 -5.79 14.74 -14.24
N ILE A 46 -5.09 15.64 -13.54
CA ILE A 46 -4.18 15.26 -12.45
C ILE A 46 -4.98 14.77 -11.24
N LEU A 47 -6.04 15.50 -10.84
CA LEU A 47 -6.91 15.10 -9.75
C LEU A 47 -7.61 13.77 -10.02
N GLU A 48 -8.14 13.58 -11.22
CA GLU A 48 -8.74 12.32 -11.65
C GLU A 48 -7.76 11.16 -11.61
N ARG A 49 -6.50 11.40 -11.96
CA ARG A 49 -5.46 10.38 -11.97
C ARG A 49 -5.02 9.96 -10.57
N TYR A 50 -4.82 10.92 -9.66
CA TYR A 50 -4.14 10.68 -8.40
C TYR A 50 -5.01 10.78 -7.16
N CYS A 51 -6.18 11.44 -7.23
CA CYS A 51 -6.96 11.82 -6.06
C CYS A 51 -8.37 11.22 -6.02
N THR A 52 -9.13 11.28 -7.14
CA THR A 52 -10.56 10.93 -7.14
C THR A 52 -10.86 9.45 -6.88
N GLY A 53 -9.84 8.57 -6.95
CA GLY A 53 -10.01 7.16 -6.57
C GLY A 53 -10.38 6.95 -5.10
N CYS A 54 -9.99 7.92 -4.23
CA CYS A 54 -10.33 7.91 -2.80
C CYS A 54 -11.23 9.10 -2.45
N HIS A 55 -10.97 10.28 -3.05
CA HIS A 55 -11.71 11.52 -2.85
C HIS A 55 -12.91 11.60 -3.79
N THR A 56 -13.89 10.73 -3.57
CA THR A 56 -15.17 10.67 -4.28
C THR A 56 -16.32 10.70 -3.26
N GLU A 57 -17.53 11.05 -3.71
CA GLU A 57 -18.72 11.04 -2.85
C GLU A 57 -18.96 9.63 -2.29
N GLY A 58 -19.08 9.52 -0.96
CA GLY A 58 -19.22 8.23 -0.27
C GLY A 58 -17.95 7.36 -0.27
N GLY A 59 -16.80 7.91 -0.70
CA GLY A 59 -15.51 7.26 -0.60
C GLY A 59 -14.89 7.38 0.79
N ILE A 60 -13.72 6.75 0.99
CA ILE A 60 -13.01 6.73 2.28
C ILE A 60 -12.49 8.09 2.72
N ALA A 61 -12.19 8.99 1.77
CA ALA A 61 -11.74 10.33 2.10
C ALA A 61 -12.91 11.18 2.61
N SER A 62 -12.64 12.03 3.60
CA SER A 62 -13.65 12.87 4.26
C SER A 62 -14.31 13.93 3.35
N PHE A 63 -13.78 14.12 2.14
CA PHE A 63 -14.32 15.05 1.13
C PHE A 63 -14.02 14.55 -0.28
N ALA A 64 -14.88 14.90 -1.22
CA ALA A 64 -14.71 14.59 -2.63
C ALA A 64 -13.87 15.64 -3.36
N LEU A 65 -13.22 15.26 -4.48
CA LEU A 65 -12.49 16.13 -5.41
C LEU A 65 -12.95 15.94 -6.85
N THR A 66 -14.17 15.47 -7.03
CA THR A 66 -14.77 15.13 -8.32
C THR A 66 -15.33 16.35 -9.08
N SER A 67 -15.37 17.52 -8.44
CA SER A 67 -15.84 18.77 -9.03
C SER A 67 -14.87 19.92 -8.82
N TYR A 68 -14.96 20.95 -9.69
CA TYR A 68 -14.22 22.20 -9.51
C TYR A 68 -14.51 22.87 -8.16
N ALA A 69 -15.78 22.95 -7.79
CA ALA A 69 -16.20 23.58 -6.54
C ALA A 69 -15.50 22.95 -5.33
N ASN A 70 -15.48 21.63 -5.28
CA ASN A 70 -14.80 20.88 -4.22
C ASN A 70 -13.28 21.09 -4.25
N ALA A 71 -12.67 20.95 -5.43
CA ALA A 71 -11.23 21.14 -5.57
C ALA A 71 -10.78 22.56 -5.16
N LYS A 72 -11.54 23.58 -5.51
CA LYS A 72 -11.30 24.97 -5.11
C LYS A 72 -11.50 25.20 -3.61
N GLN A 73 -12.56 24.63 -3.04
CA GLN A 73 -12.84 24.75 -1.60
C GLN A 73 -11.69 24.22 -0.74
N PHE A 74 -11.12 23.09 -1.15
CA PHE A 74 -10.04 22.42 -0.41
C PHE A 74 -8.64 22.78 -0.92
N ALA A 75 -8.50 23.75 -1.85
CA ALA A 75 -7.22 24.08 -2.46
C ALA A 75 -6.06 24.36 -1.48
N PRO A 76 -6.26 25.12 -0.37
CA PRO A 76 -5.18 25.35 0.59
C PRO A 76 -4.71 24.07 1.30
N LEU A 77 -5.65 23.18 1.66
CA LEU A 77 -5.36 21.89 2.28
C LEU A 77 -4.64 20.95 1.30
N LEU A 78 -5.13 20.92 0.05
CA LEU A 78 -4.50 20.13 -1.02
C LEU A 78 -3.06 20.58 -1.27
N ALA A 79 -2.82 21.89 -1.34
CA ALA A 79 -1.47 22.43 -1.58
C ALA A 79 -0.50 21.95 -0.49
N GLY A 80 -0.86 22.05 0.78
CA GLY A 80 -0.03 21.59 1.90
C GLY A 80 0.25 20.09 1.84
N SER A 81 -0.79 19.28 1.65
CA SER A 81 -0.66 17.81 1.62
C SER A 81 0.11 17.29 0.40
N VAL A 82 -0.01 17.94 -0.76
CA VAL A 82 0.76 17.59 -1.96
C VAL A 82 2.21 18.05 -1.82
N GLU A 83 2.46 19.22 -1.25
CA GLU A 83 3.80 19.75 -1.03
C GLU A 83 4.60 18.89 -0.06
N SER A 84 4.00 18.51 1.09
CA SER A 84 4.60 17.60 2.08
C SER A 84 4.80 16.17 1.56
N GLY A 85 4.10 15.77 0.49
CA GLY A 85 4.11 14.41 -0.04
C GLY A 85 3.21 13.43 0.72
N ASP A 86 2.34 13.93 1.61
CA ASP A 86 1.34 13.08 2.28
C ASP A 86 0.24 12.62 1.31
N MET A 87 0.03 13.40 0.22
CA MET A 87 -0.92 13.06 -0.86
C MET A 87 -0.28 13.21 -2.25
N PRO A 88 -0.58 12.29 -3.19
CA PRO A 88 -1.22 11.00 -2.97
C PRO A 88 -0.33 10.09 -2.13
N PRO A 89 -0.88 9.22 -1.29
CA PRO A 89 -0.06 8.37 -0.44
C PRO A 89 0.68 7.32 -1.29
N TRP A 90 2.00 7.41 -1.27
CA TRP A 90 2.92 6.46 -1.90
C TRP A 90 4.16 6.30 -1.00
N PRO A 91 4.07 5.45 0.03
CA PRO A 91 5.13 5.36 1.03
C PRO A 91 6.45 4.70 0.58
N PRO A 92 6.53 3.83 -0.45
CA PRO A 92 7.81 3.26 -0.87
C PRO A 92 8.80 4.31 -1.36
N SER A 93 10.04 4.24 -0.88
CA SER A 93 11.14 5.08 -1.33
C SER A 93 11.65 4.69 -2.73
N ASP A 94 12.43 5.57 -3.34
CA ASP A 94 13.07 5.33 -4.63
C ASP A 94 14.19 4.26 -4.55
N ASP A 95 14.64 3.88 -3.35
CA ASP A 95 15.58 2.78 -3.14
C ASP A 95 14.91 1.41 -3.27
N SER A 96 13.57 1.35 -3.23
CA SER A 96 12.81 0.13 -3.48
C SER A 96 13.00 -0.36 -4.91
N LEU A 97 12.88 -1.66 -5.12
CA LEU A 97 12.81 -2.20 -6.50
C LEU A 97 11.64 -1.60 -7.26
N PRO A 98 11.67 -1.58 -8.60
CA PRO A 98 10.55 -1.13 -9.41
C PRO A 98 9.27 -1.91 -9.08
N LEU A 99 8.21 -1.17 -8.74
CA LEU A 99 6.93 -1.71 -8.32
C LEU A 99 5.88 -1.54 -9.42
N ARG A 100 4.99 -2.53 -9.55
CA ARG A 100 3.84 -2.44 -10.47
C ARG A 100 2.81 -1.45 -9.96
N TYR A 101 2.16 -0.77 -10.87
CA TYR A 101 1.03 0.14 -10.59
C TYR A 101 1.35 1.24 -9.56
N PRO A 102 2.48 1.95 -9.71
CA PRO A 102 2.88 2.98 -8.76
C PRO A 102 1.85 4.12 -8.74
N ARG A 103 1.59 4.63 -7.52
CA ARG A 103 0.74 5.81 -7.31
C ARG A 103 1.55 7.09 -7.12
N LYS A 104 2.87 6.98 -7.18
CA LYS A 104 3.76 8.13 -7.08
C LYS A 104 3.36 9.17 -8.11
N MET A 105 3.13 10.39 -7.65
CA MET A 105 2.85 11.51 -8.54
C MET A 105 4.12 11.91 -9.28
N GLU A 106 4.03 12.03 -10.60
CA GLU A 106 5.13 12.51 -11.43
C GLU A 106 5.52 13.94 -11.01
N PRO A 107 6.81 14.26 -10.91
CA PRO A 107 7.26 15.60 -10.46
C PRO A 107 6.66 16.75 -11.26
N ALA A 108 6.51 16.60 -12.58
CA ALA A 108 5.88 17.60 -13.44
C ALA A 108 4.39 17.80 -13.11
N HIS A 109 3.65 16.71 -12.85
CA HIS A 109 2.24 16.80 -12.44
C HIS A 109 2.10 17.42 -11.05
N LYS A 110 3.00 17.09 -10.12
CA LYS A 110 3.05 17.69 -8.79
C LYS A 110 3.25 19.21 -8.88
N GLN A 111 4.24 19.64 -9.64
CA GLN A 111 4.52 21.06 -9.80
C GLN A 111 3.33 21.79 -10.41
N LEU A 112 2.79 21.28 -11.51
CA LEU A 112 1.66 21.89 -12.19
C LEU A 112 0.41 21.99 -11.29
N LEU A 113 0.12 20.95 -10.51
CA LEU A 113 -0.98 20.98 -9.56
C LEU A 113 -0.75 22.02 -8.46
N LEU A 114 0.47 22.11 -7.92
CA LEU A 114 0.83 23.11 -6.92
C LEU A 114 0.74 24.54 -7.47
N ASP A 115 1.19 24.76 -8.70
CA ASP A 115 1.11 26.07 -9.35
C ASP A 115 -0.34 26.49 -9.58
N TRP A 116 -1.22 25.57 -10.00
CA TRP A 116 -2.65 25.84 -10.11
C TRP A 116 -3.29 26.16 -8.74
N LEU A 117 -2.99 25.35 -7.71
CA LEU A 117 -3.52 25.54 -6.35
C LEU A 117 -3.08 26.88 -5.75
N LYS A 118 -1.80 27.22 -5.86
CA LYS A 118 -1.21 28.47 -5.34
C LYS A 118 -1.56 29.69 -6.21
N GLY A 119 -1.84 29.47 -7.50
CA GLY A 119 -2.27 30.50 -8.47
C GLY A 119 -3.75 30.91 -8.35
N GLY A 120 -4.44 30.50 -7.26
CA GLY A 120 -5.82 30.88 -6.99
C GLY A 120 -6.86 29.93 -7.55
N ALA A 121 -6.46 28.74 -7.98
CA ALA A 121 -7.32 27.62 -8.40
C ALA A 121 -8.44 28.07 -9.37
N GLN A 122 -8.06 28.65 -10.52
CA GLN A 122 -9.00 29.17 -11.53
C GLN A 122 -9.74 28.02 -12.23
N GLU A 123 -11.03 28.27 -12.61
CA GLU A 123 -11.89 27.24 -13.21
C GLU A 123 -11.51 26.92 -14.65
N GLY A 124 -11.42 27.95 -15.47
CA GLY A 124 -11.24 27.81 -16.91
C GLY A 124 -12.53 27.48 -17.66
N ASP A 125 -12.39 27.15 -18.94
CA ASP A 125 -13.50 26.83 -19.83
C ASP A 125 -13.76 25.32 -19.84
N ALA A 126 -14.92 24.89 -19.34
CA ALA A 126 -15.30 23.48 -19.27
C ALA A 126 -15.47 22.81 -20.65
N THR A 127 -15.61 23.60 -21.71
CA THR A 127 -15.77 23.10 -23.10
C THR A 127 -14.43 23.00 -23.86
N ALA A 128 -13.40 23.65 -23.35
CA ALA A 128 -12.08 23.60 -23.97
C ALA A 128 -11.35 22.28 -23.64
N PRO A 129 -10.56 21.74 -24.58
CA PRO A 129 -9.83 20.49 -24.36
C PRO A 129 -8.79 20.63 -23.23
N ALA A 130 -8.57 19.54 -22.52
CA ALA A 130 -7.48 19.45 -21.54
C ALA A 130 -6.12 19.68 -22.23
N ARG A 131 -5.25 20.45 -21.57
CA ARG A 131 -3.86 20.68 -22.00
C ARG A 131 -2.93 19.58 -21.45
N VAL A 132 -3.29 19.02 -20.31
CA VAL A 132 -2.56 17.92 -19.69
C VAL A 132 -3.22 16.62 -20.10
N VAL A 133 -2.49 15.80 -20.83
CA VAL A 133 -2.90 14.45 -21.19
C VAL A 133 -2.14 13.47 -20.32
N ILE A 134 -2.83 12.88 -19.37
CA ILE A 134 -2.25 11.85 -18.49
C ILE A 134 -2.67 10.50 -19.03
N GLN A 135 -1.70 9.68 -19.40
CA GLN A 135 -1.98 8.29 -19.69
C GLN A 135 -2.52 7.63 -18.42
N SER A 136 -3.66 6.98 -18.54
CA SER A 136 -4.18 6.17 -17.43
C SER A 136 -3.10 5.17 -17.02
N PRO A 137 -2.87 4.98 -15.70
CA PRO A 137 -1.92 3.96 -15.29
C PRO A 137 -2.37 2.62 -15.84
N GLU A 138 -1.40 1.83 -16.20
CA GLU A 138 -1.69 0.42 -16.39
C GLU A 138 -2.31 -0.11 -15.09
N ARG A 139 -3.52 -0.64 -15.20
CA ARG A 139 -4.21 -1.30 -14.09
C ARG A 139 -4.39 -2.76 -14.47
N PRO A 140 -4.29 -3.68 -13.50
CA PRO A 140 -4.60 -5.07 -13.81
C PRO A 140 -6.03 -5.16 -14.34
N ALA A 141 -6.22 -5.94 -15.39
CA ALA A 141 -7.57 -6.24 -15.85
C ALA A 141 -8.40 -6.84 -14.72
N PRO A 142 -9.68 -6.49 -14.59
CA PRO A 142 -10.53 -7.05 -13.56
C PRO A 142 -10.55 -8.59 -13.67
N PRO A 143 -10.68 -9.31 -12.54
CA PRO A 143 -10.78 -10.76 -12.56
C PRO A 143 -12.04 -11.20 -13.31
N ARG A 144 -11.99 -12.34 -13.96
CA ARG A 144 -13.19 -13.08 -14.31
C ARG A 144 -13.80 -13.60 -12.99
N ALA A 145 -15.04 -13.26 -12.71
CA ALA A 145 -15.71 -13.62 -11.46
C ALA A 145 -16.16 -15.12 -11.46
N ASP A 146 -15.19 -16.03 -11.48
CA ASP A 146 -15.48 -17.48 -11.46
C ASP A 146 -15.97 -17.94 -10.08
N LEU A 147 -15.56 -17.25 -9.02
CA LEU A 147 -16.03 -17.42 -7.66
C LEU A 147 -16.27 -16.05 -7.03
N VAL A 148 -17.48 -15.86 -6.52
CA VAL A 148 -17.85 -14.68 -5.73
C VAL A 148 -17.94 -15.08 -4.27
N LEU A 149 -17.15 -14.46 -3.44
CA LEU A 149 -17.19 -14.56 -1.99
C LEU A 149 -18.00 -13.38 -1.47
N ASP A 150 -19.17 -13.66 -0.92
CA ASP A 150 -20.13 -12.65 -0.41
C ASP A 150 -20.35 -12.90 1.07
N MET A 151 -20.27 -11.87 1.91
CA MET A 151 -20.60 -11.96 3.33
C MET A 151 -22.00 -12.55 3.57
N GLY A 152 -22.90 -12.39 2.61
CA GLY A 152 -24.26 -12.93 2.66
C GLY A 152 -25.20 -12.16 3.56
N VAL A 153 -24.71 -11.26 4.37
CA VAL A 153 -25.44 -10.43 5.34
C VAL A 153 -24.93 -9.01 5.32
N THR A 154 -25.78 -8.05 5.69
CA THR A 154 -25.33 -6.70 6.03
C THR A 154 -24.93 -6.68 7.49
N TYR A 155 -23.67 -6.41 7.76
CA TYR A 155 -23.12 -6.30 9.11
C TYR A 155 -23.12 -4.84 9.58
N GLN A 156 -23.52 -4.62 10.84
CA GLN A 156 -23.41 -3.31 11.50
C GLN A 156 -22.25 -3.39 12.49
N PRO A 157 -21.17 -2.63 12.29
CA PRO A 157 -20.05 -2.61 13.23
C PRO A 157 -20.47 -2.18 14.63
N ASN A 158 -19.76 -2.67 15.62
CA ASN A 158 -20.03 -2.33 17.02
C ASN A 158 -19.61 -0.88 17.31
N LYS A 159 -20.58 0.02 17.44
CA LYS A 159 -20.36 1.47 17.70
C LYS A 159 -19.65 1.80 19.02
N ASN A 160 -19.55 0.83 19.92
CA ASN A 160 -18.83 1.01 21.19
C ASN A 160 -17.34 0.65 21.07
N MET A 161 -16.90 0.21 19.91
CA MET A 161 -15.50 -0.09 19.60
C MET A 161 -14.94 0.98 18.66
N HIS A 162 -13.67 1.28 18.78
CA HIS A 162 -12.97 2.17 17.86
C HIS A 162 -12.74 1.49 16.53
N ASP A 163 -12.27 0.26 16.61
CA ASP A 163 -11.98 -0.64 15.51
C ASP A 163 -12.73 -1.95 15.74
N ASP A 164 -13.48 -2.40 14.76
CA ASP A 164 -14.15 -3.69 14.80
C ASP A 164 -13.53 -4.61 13.75
N TYR A 165 -12.90 -5.70 14.20
CA TYR A 165 -12.31 -6.74 13.35
C TYR A 165 -13.25 -7.93 13.27
N ARG A 166 -13.88 -8.14 12.12
CA ARG A 166 -14.89 -9.17 11.95
C ARG A 166 -14.52 -10.16 10.85
N CYS A 167 -14.58 -11.44 11.16
CA CYS A 167 -14.32 -12.53 10.22
C CYS A 167 -15.62 -13.23 9.82
N PHE A 168 -15.83 -13.35 8.51
CA PHE A 168 -16.98 -14.03 7.92
C PHE A 168 -16.52 -15.32 7.26
N VAL A 169 -17.12 -16.44 7.64
CA VAL A 169 -16.81 -17.76 7.06
C VAL A 169 -17.58 -17.92 5.76
N LEU A 170 -16.86 -18.10 4.66
CA LEU A 170 -17.41 -18.17 3.30
C LEU A 170 -17.12 -19.53 2.70
N ASP A 171 -18.17 -20.35 2.61
CA ASP A 171 -18.09 -21.68 2.02
C ASP A 171 -18.56 -21.64 0.57
N PRO A 172 -17.69 -21.89 -0.43
CA PRO A 172 -18.06 -21.82 -1.85
C PRO A 172 -19.03 -22.92 -2.29
N ASN A 173 -19.29 -23.91 -1.45
CA ASN A 173 -20.19 -25.01 -1.76
C ASN A 173 -20.97 -25.47 -0.51
N PRO A 174 -21.76 -24.59 0.11
CA PRO A 174 -22.43 -24.89 1.38
C PRO A 174 -23.48 -26.01 1.30
N SER A 175 -24.06 -26.22 0.11
CA SER A 175 -25.08 -27.26 -0.13
C SER A 175 -24.51 -28.63 -0.49
N GLY A 176 -23.18 -28.71 -0.71
CA GLY A 176 -22.50 -29.95 -1.11
C GLY A 176 -21.62 -30.52 0.01
N THR A 177 -20.44 -31.00 -0.36
CA THR A 177 -19.46 -31.53 0.59
C THR A 177 -18.74 -30.43 1.39
N GLY A 178 -19.01 -29.16 1.10
CA GLY A 178 -18.33 -27.99 1.64
C GLY A 178 -16.97 -27.71 0.96
N GLY A 179 -16.59 -26.45 0.93
CA GLY A 179 -15.33 -25.98 0.38
C GLY A 179 -15.17 -26.11 -1.12
N MET A 180 -13.97 -25.84 -1.61
CA MET A 180 -13.64 -25.95 -3.02
C MET A 180 -13.89 -27.36 -3.55
N PRO A 181 -14.55 -27.52 -4.71
CA PRO A 181 -14.92 -28.85 -5.21
C PRO A 181 -13.72 -29.67 -5.72
N GLN A 182 -12.63 -29.00 -6.09
CA GLN A 182 -11.39 -29.60 -6.58
C GLN A 182 -10.19 -28.71 -6.30
N ASP A 183 -8.99 -29.26 -6.46
CA ASP A 183 -7.75 -28.46 -6.47
C ASP A 183 -7.82 -27.42 -7.59
N SER A 184 -7.51 -26.18 -7.26
CA SER A 184 -7.62 -25.04 -8.16
C SER A 184 -6.56 -23.98 -7.79
N TRP A 185 -6.46 -22.94 -8.59
CA TRP A 185 -5.53 -21.83 -8.34
C TRP A 185 -6.24 -20.50 -8.54
N VAL A 186 -6.02 -19.55 -7.61
CA VAL A 186 -6.46 -18.16 -7.77
C VAL A 186 -5.41 -17.42 -8.59
N ARG A 187 -5.82 -16.87 -9.73
CA ARG A 187 -4.95 -16.09 -10.62
C ARG A 187 -5.14 -14.60 -10.46
N ALA A 188 -6.36 -14.17 -10.21
CA ALA A 188 -6.68 -12.78 -9.97
C ALA A 188 -7.80 -12.65 -8.95
N GLY A 189 -7.86 -11.49 -8.31
CA GLY A 189 -8.95 -11.19 -7.39
C GLY A 189 -9.12 -9.69 -7.18
N VAL A 190 -10.32 -9.29 -6.77
CA VAL A 190 -10.67 -7.94 -6.37
C VAL A 190 -11.63 -7.99 -5.21
N VAL A 191 -11.41 -7.15 -4.21
CA VAL A 191 -12.39 -6.89 -3.14
C VAL A 191 -13.24 -5.70 -3.56
N LYS A 192 -14.53 -5.81 -3.33
CA LYS A 192 -15.53 -4.76 -3.53
C LYS A 192 -16.13 -4.42 -2.17
N PRO A 193 -15.66 -3.36 -1.50
CA PRO A 193 -16.21 -2.93 -0.23
C PRO A 193 -17.68 -2.59 -0.40
N GLY A 194 -18.51 -3.01 0.56
CA GLY A 194 -19.93 -2.69 0.57
C GLY A 194 -20.18 -1.30 1.11
N ASN A 195 -19.34 -0.85 2.04
CA ASN A 195 -19.37 0.51 2.57
C ASN A 195 -17.94 1.08 2.72
N ALA A 196 -17.44 1.69 1.65
CA ALA A 196 -16.08 2.24 1.61
C ALA A 196 -15.82 3.35 2.66
N ALA A 197 -16.86 3.89 3.30
CA ALA A 197 -16.71 4.90 4.35
C ALA A 197 -16.20 4.30 5.68
N ILE A 198 -16.53 3.02 5.94
CA ILE A 198 -16.16 2.33 7.19
C ILE A 198 -15.18 1.18 6.99
N ASP A 199 -15.07 0.65 5.76
CA ASP A 199 -14.14 -0.45 5.46
C ASP A 199 -12.71 0.09 5.42
N HIS A 200 -11.94 -0.17 6.50
CA HIS A 200 -10.54 0.27 6.59
C HIS A 200 -9.62 -0.65 5.80
N HIS A 201 -9.74 -1.97 5.97
CA HIS A 201 -9.12 -2.96 5.10
C HIS A 201 -9.87 -4.29 5.14
N VAL A 202 -9.65 -5.10 4.10
CA VAL A 202 -10.22 -6.43 3.95
C VAL A 202 -9.13 -7.42 3.60
N ILE A 203 -9.14 -8.59 4.24
CA ILE A 203 -8.22 -9.67 3.93
C ILE A 203 -9.03 -10.94 3.63
N ILE A 204 -8.70 -11.60 2.53
CA ILE A 204 -9.26 -12.92 2.18
C ILE A 204 -8.22 -13.99 2.50
N PHE A 205 -8.60 -14.87 3.40
CA PHE A 205 -7.80 -16.04 3.76
C PHE A 205 -8.38 -17.31 3.14
N ALA A 206 -7.50 -18.18 2.61
CA ALA A 206 -7.84 -19.56 2.29
C ALA A 206 -7.59 -20.44 3.52
N ILE A 207 -8.61 -21.11 3.99
CA ILE A 207 -8.55 -21.99 5.16
C ILE A 207 -8.42 -23.43 4.66
N PRO A 208 -7.35 -24.14 5.01
CA PRO A 208 -7.17 -25.51 4.54
C PRO A 208 -8.25 -26.44 5.13
N PRO A 209 -8.56 -27.55 4.45
CA PRO A 209 -9.69 -28.43 4.84
C PRO A 209 -9.65 -28.92 6.28
N ASP A 210 -8.46 -29.20 6.82
CA ASP A 210 -8.25 -29.67 8.19
C ASP A 210 -8.51 -28.59 9.26
N LYS A 211 -8.62 -27.33 8.87
CA LYS A 211 -8.93 -26.19 9.73
C LYS A 211 -10.33 -25.61 9.51
N ALA A 212 -11.05 -26.08 8.49
CA ALA A 212 -12.40 -25.59 8.18
C ALA A 212 -13.36 -25.72 9.36
N ALA A 213 -13.34 -26.85 10.07
CA ALA A 213 -14.18 -27.07 11.25
C ALA A 213 -13.86 -26.10 12.39
N LEU A 214 -12.57 -25.72 12.57
CA LEU A 214 -12.14 -24.80 13.60
C LEU A 214 -12.77 -23.41 13.41
N VAL A 215 -12.66 -22.82 12.20
CA VAL A 215 -13.19 -21.48 11.93
C VAL A 215 -14.72 -21.47 11.92
N LYS A 216 -15.36 -22.53 11.39
CA LYS A 216 -16.84 -22.70 11.50
C LYS A 216 -17.32 -22.77 12.95
N LYS A 217 -16.53 -23.41 13.82
CA LYS A 217 -16.87 -23.45 15.25
C LYS A 217 -16.74 -22.08 15.90
N LYS A 218 -15.68 -21.30 15.59
CA LYS A 218 -15.53 -19.94 16.11
C LYS A 218 -16.73 -19.06 15.73
N ASP A 219 -17.19 -19.15 14.48
CA ASP A 219 -18.36 -18.43 13.98
C ASP A 219 -19.65 -18.87 14.70
N ALA A 220 -19.82 -20.15 14.94
CA ALA A 220 -20.99 -20.68 15.63
C ALA A 220 -21.01 -20.41 17.15
N ASP A 221 -19.84 -20.24 17.78
CA ASP A 221 -19.72 -19.97 19.21
C ASP A 221 -20.03 -18.49 19.55
N GLU A 222 -20.03 -17.60 18.56
CA GLU A 222 -20.29 -16.17 18.75
C GLU A 222 -21.65 -15.77 18.18
N ALA A 223 -22.38 -14.94 18.90
CA ALA A 223 -23.71 -14.50 18.48
C ALA A 223 -23.62 -13.44 17.36
N GLY A 224 -24.47 -13.57 16.35
CA GLY A 224 -24.54 -12.62 15.22
C GLY A 224 -23.71 -13.09 14.01
N PRO A 225 -23.61 -12.25 12.97
CA PRO A 225 -22.86 -12.60 11.77
C PRO A 225 -21.35 -12.55 12.00
N GLY A 226 -20.64 -13.61 11.62
CA GLY A 226 -19.20 -13.71 11.75
C GLY A 226 -18.72 -13.78 13.20
N TYR A 227 -17.40 -13.72 13.41
CA TYR A 227 -16.78 -13.76 14.74
C TYR A 227 -15.67 -12.71 14.88
N SER A 228 -15.37 -12.29 16.11
CA SER A 228 -14.28 -11.36 16.40
C SER A 228 -12.93 -12.02 16.11
N CYS A 229 -12.10 -11.35 15.32
CA CYS A 229 -10.90 -11.98 14.80
C CYS A 229 -9.74 -10.98 14.64
N LEU A 230 -9.49 -10.22 15.68
CA LEU A 230 -8.29 -9.39 15.73
C LEU A 230 -7.07 -10.27 15.37
N GLY A 231 -6.21 -9.79 14.44
CA GLY A 231 -4.98 -10.45 14.00
C GLY A 231 -5.12 -11.58 12.98
N GLY A 232 -6.33 -12.08 12.70
CA GLY A 232 -6.52 -13.08 11.66
C GLY A 232 -7.59 -14.13 11.94
N PRO A 233 -7.73 -15.13 11.07
CA PRO A 233 -8.85 -16.07 11.11
C PRO A 233 -8.77 -17.09 12.25
N GLY A 234 -7.79 -16.98 13.16
CA GLY A 234 -7.61 -17.86 14.32
C GLY A 234 -6.89 -19.17 14.02
N THR A 235 -6.16 -19.24 12.91
CA THR A 235 -5.24 -20.33 12.58
C THR A 235 -4.08 -19.85 11.72
N TRP A 236 -2.86 -20.19 12.11
CA TRP A 236 -1.64 -19.90 11.35
C TRP A 236 -1.51 -20.70 10.05
N SER A 237 -2.34 -21.73 9.87
CA SER A 237 -2.40 -22.51 8.62
C SER A 237 -3.20 -21.84 7.51
N ALA A 238 -3.81 -20.69 7.77
CA ALA A 238 -4.51 -19.92 6.78
C ALA A 238 -3.52 -19.29 5.80
N SER A 239 -3.83 -19.35 4.50
CA SER A 239 -3.03 -18.67 3.48
C SER A 239 -3.64 -17.30 3.16
N PHE A 240 -2.87 -16.24 3.27
CA PHE A 240 -3.24 -14.93 2.76
C PHE A 240 -3.39 -14.99 1.24
N LEU A 241 -4.54 -14.69 0.69
CA LEU A 241 -4.79 -14.70 -0.74
C LEU A 241 -4.85 -13.28 -1.32
N LEU A 242 -5.61 -12.41 -0.68
CA LEU A 242 -5.94 -11.11 -1.21
C LEU A 242 -6.09 -10.11 -0.07
N GLY A 243 -5.49 -8.95 -0.22
CA GLY A 243 -5.70 -7.82 0.67
C GLY A 243 -6.24 -6.63 -0.11
N TRP A 244 -7.11 -5.86 0.52
CA TRP A 244 -7.60 -4.59 0.01
C TRP A 244 -7.52 -3.53 1.12
N ALA A 245 -7.09 -2.36 0.73
CA ALA A 245 -7.23 -1.13 1.50
C ALA A 245 -7.74 -0.03 0.56
N PRO A 246 -8.20 1.13 1.07
CA PRO A 246 -8.73 2.22 0.27
C PRO A 246 -7.87 2.59 -0.93
N GLY A 247 -8.52 2.64 -2.10
CA GLY A 247 -7.83 2.82 -3.38
C GLY A 247 -7.15 1.54 -3.91
N GLY A 248 -7.30 0.39 -3.24
CA GLY A 248 -6.83 -0.91 -3.70
C GLY A 248 -7.39 -1.25 -5.08
N VAL A 249 -6.56 -1.88 -5.90
CA VAL A 249 -6.93 -2.36 -7.25
C VAL A 249 -6.96 -3.88 -7.27
N ALA A 250 -7.48 -4.47 -8.33
CA ALA A 250 -7.41 -5.91 -8.54
C ALA A 250 -5.95 -6.40 -8.44
N VAL A 251 -5.75 -7.56 -7.86
CA VAL A 251 -4.48 -8.30 -7.92
C VAL A 251 -4.59 -9.27 -9.08
N ARG A 252 -3.58 -9.30 -9.96
CA ARG A 252 -3.50 -10.25 -11.07
C ARG A 252 -2.09 -10.79 -11.17
N LEU A 253 -1.98 -12.11 -11.14
CA LEU A 253 -0.74 -12.82 -11.41
C LEU A 253 -0.58 -13.06 -12.92
N PRO A 254 0.63 -13.24 -13.41
CA PRO A 254 0.90 -13.69 -14.78
C PRO A 254 0.16 -14.99 -15.13
N ASP A 255 -0.07 -15.22 -16.41
CA ASP A 255 -0.88 -16.37 -16.89
C ASP A 255 -0.31 -17.75 -16.50
N ASN A 256 0.99 -17.83 -16.27
CA ASN A 256 1.69 -19.04 -15.86
C ASN A 256 1.83 -19.17 -14.32
N GLU A 257 1.19 -18.29 -13.54
CA GLU A 257 1.23 -18.26 -12.07
C GLU A 257 -0.17 -18.44 -11.44
N GLY A 258 -0.22 -18.90 -10.18
CA GLY A 258 -1.47 -18.99 -9.42
C GLY A 258 -1.24 -19.35 -7.97
N MET A 259 -2.09 -18.85 -7.09
CA MET A 259 -2.11 -19.18 -5.68
C MET A 259 -2.93 -20.46 -5.46
N PRO A 260 -2.34 -21.55 -4.92
CA PRO A 260 -3.04 -22.83 -4.81
C PRO A 260 -4.17 -22.79 -3.76
N VAL A 261 -5.32 -23.35 -4.12
CA VAL A 261 -6.44 -23.63 -3.22
C VAL A 261 -6.84 -25.10 -3.39
N LYS A 262 -6.73 -25.87 -2.33
CA LYS A 262 -7.00 -27.30 -2.33
C LYS A 262 -8.50 -27.62 -2.32
N LYS A 263 -8.86 -28.79 -2.80
CA LYS A 263 -10.22 -29.32 -2.58
C LYS A 263 -10.58 -29.27 -1.10
N GLY A 264 -11.80 -28.82 -0.78
CA GLY A 264 -12.30 -28.66 0.58
C GLY A 264 -11.86 -27.36 1.27
N THR A 265 -11.02 -26.52 0.64
CA THR A 265 -10.70 -25.19 1.16
C THR A 265 -11.97 -24.34 1.26
N ILE A 266 -12.18 -23.70 2.40
CA ILE A 266 -13.16 -22.63 2.60
C ILE A 266 -12.41 -21.29 2.72
N PHE A 267 -13.13 -20.19 2.72
CA PHE A 267 -12.53 -18.87 2.84
C PHE A 267 -12.98 -18.17 4.12
N VAL A 268 -12.16 -17.27 4.62
CA VAL A 268 -12.53 -16.32 5.66
C VAL A 268 -12.23 -14.93 5.12
N MET A 269 -13.23 -14.06 5.16
CA MET A 269 -13.08 -12.63 4.89
C MET A 269 -12.98 -11.92 6.23
N GLN A 270 -11.82 -11.35 6.53
CA GLN A 270 -11.65 -10.43 7.64
C GLN A 270 -11.90 -9.03 7.13
N VAL A 271 -12.78 -8.30 7.79
CA VAL A 271 -12.99 -6.88 7.56
C VAL A 271 -12.62 -6.13 8.82
N HIS A 272 -11.76 -5.14 8.67
CA HIS A 272 -11.47 -4.14 9.70
C HIS A 272 -12.32 -2.91 9.42
N TYR A 273 -13.21 -2.59 10.34
CA TYR A 273 -14.09 -1.43 10.28
C TYR A 273 -13.54 -0.28 11.12
N ASN A 274 -13.42 0.90 10.51
CA ASN A 274 -13.22 2.16 11.22
C ASN A 274 -14.60 2.76 11.52
N VAL A 275 -15.03 2.66 12.77
CA VAL A 275 -16.40 2.99 13.18
C VAL A 275 -16.66 4.50 13.26
N HIS A 276 -15.62 5.35 13.24
CA HIS A 276 -15.78 6.81 13.30
C HIS A 276 -16.61 7.40 12.15
N ASN A 277 -16.54 6.79 10.97
CA ASN A 277 -17.25 7.25 9.78
C ASN A 277 -18.56 6.47 9.53
N ASP A 278 -19.06 5.73 10.53
CA ASP A 278 -20.26 4.91 10.37
C ASP A 278 -21.48 5.78 10.07
N ASP A 279 -22.01 5.61 8.86
CA ASP A 279 -23.21 6.26 8.35
C ASP A 279 -24.52 5.51 8.68
N GLY A 280 -24.43 4.43 9.44
CA GLY A 280 -25.55 3.59 9.87
C GLY A 280 -26.11 2.65 8.79
N LYS A 281 -25.49 2.56 7.61
CA LYS A 281 -25.95 1.67 6.52
C LYS A 281 -25.42 0.25 6.67
N GLY A 282 -24.35 0.06 7.47
CA GLY A 282 -23.65 -1.20 7.58
C GLY A 282 -22.84 -1.53 6.33
N ASP A 283 -22.28 -2.72 6.30
CA ASP A 283 -21.43 -3.22 5.22
C ASP A 283 -21.88 -4.59 4.72
N ARG A 284 -21.75 -4.82 3.42
CA ARG A 284 -21.81 -6.14 2.78
C ARG A 284 -20.75 -6.23 1.70
N THR A 285 -19.54 -6.46 2.14
CA THR A 285 -18.38 -6.59 1.26
C THR A 285 -18.40 -7.92 0.49
N THR A 286 -17.89 -7.88 -0.73
CA THR A 286 -17.71 -9.06 -1.60
C THR A 286 -16.29 -9.11 -2.14
N ALA A 287 -15.86 -10.30 -2.57
CA ALA A 287 -14.65 -10.46 -3.36
C ALA A 287 -14.90 -11.35 -4.57
N GLU A 288 -14.34 -10.97 -5.71
CA GLU A 288 -14.39 -11.77 -6.93
C GLU A 288 -13.02 -12.39 -7.20
N LEU A 289 -12.99 -13.69 -7.45
CA LEU A 289 -11.79 -14.45 -7.72
C LEU A 289 -11.86 -15.07 -9.12
N GLU A 290 -10.76 -14.95 -9.85
CA GLU A 290 -10.53 -15.72 -11.08
C GLU A 290 -9.86 -17.03 -10.73
N ILE A 291 -10.54 -18.14 -11.01
CA ILE A 291 -10.13 -19.49 -10.67
C ILE A 291 -9.66 -20.23 -11.93
N VAL A 292 -8.45 -20.77 -11.87
CA VAL A 292 -7.94 -21.68 -12.88
C VAL A 292 -7.91 -23.11 -12.34
N LYS A 293 -8.37 -24.05 -13.16
CA LYS A 293 -8.46 -25.49 -12.82
C LYS A 293 -7.26 -26.26 -13.36
N THR A 294 -6.60 -25.72 -14.38
CA THR A 294 -5.36 -26.28 -14.90
C THR A 294 -4.19 -25.79 -14.06
N PRO A 295 -3.34 -26.68 -13.56
CA PRO A 295 -2.19 -26.30 -12.77
C PRO A 295 -1.25 -25.35 -13.53
N PRO A 296 -0.92 -24.17 -12.96
CA PRO A 296 0.03 -23.25 -13.58
C PRO A 296 1.47 -23.78 -13.50
N GLN A 297 2.37 -23.18 -14.26
CA GLN A 297 3.80 -23.51 -14.21
C GLN A 297 4.43 -23.19 -12.85
N TYR A 298 3.98 -22.09 -12.25
CA TYR A 298 4.46 -21.62 -10.94
C TYR A 298 3.31 -21.45 -9.96
N GLN A 299 3.59 -21.75 -8.70
CA GLN A 299 2.70 -21.49 -7.59
C GLN A 299 3.23 -20.29 -6.79
N VAL A 300 2.32 -19.40 -6.38
CA VAL A 300 2.66 -18.25 -5.54
C VAL A 300 2.14 -18.50 -4.13
N TYR A 301 3.01 -18.32 -3.15
CA TYR A 301 2.70 -18.42 -1.73
C TYR A 301 3.07 -17.12 -1.03
N GLN A 302 2.38 -16.80 0.07
CA GLN A 302 2.71 -15.68 0.93
C GLN A 302 3.46 -16.21 2.15
N LEU A 303 4.74 -15.89 2.26
CA LEU A 303 5.62 -16.26 3.36
C LEU A 303 5.56 -15.16 4.42
N PRO A 304 5.04 -15.43 5.64
CA PRO A 304 5.13 -14.47 6.73
C PRO A 304 6.58 -14.39 7.25
N LEU A 305 7.10 -13.19 7.32
CA LEU A 305 8.38 -12.87 7.94
C LEU A 305 8.09 -12.07 9.21
N ALA A 306 8.20 -12.71 10.37
CA ALA A 306 7.90 -12.16 11.70
C ALA A 306 8.69 -12.89 12.77
N ASP A 307 8.93 -12.23 13.90
CA ASP A 307 9.47 -12.84 15.13
C ASP A 307 8.71 -12.27 16.34
N PRO A 308 7.54 -12.83 16.66
CA PRO A 308 6.70 -12.33 17.75
C PRO A 308 7.37 -12.33 19.12
N ASP A 309 8.24 -13.34 19.39
CA ASP A 309 8.84 -13.54 20.70
C ASP A 309 9.93 -12.51 21.05
N ARG A 310 10.46 -11.84 20.02
CA ARG A 310 11.56 -10.88 20.19
C ARG A 310 11.16 -9.43 20.11
N LEU A 311 9.93 -9.10 19.71
CA LEU A 311 9.50 -7.71 19.63
C LEU A 311 9.44 -7.08 21.02
N LYS A 312 10.24 -6.05 21.24
CA LYS A 312 10.30 -5.26 22.48
C LYS A 312 10.50 -3.79 22.13
N ILE A 313 9.56 -2.97 22.48
CA ILE A 313 9.60 -1.53 22.25
C ILE A 313 9.50 -0.83 23.61
N PRO A 314 10.65 -0.41 24.18
CA PRO A 314 10.66 0.23 25.49
C PRO A 314 9.87 1.54 25.51
N ALA A 315 9.27 1.86 26.66
CA ALA A 315 8.63 3.16 26.87
C ALA A 315 9.66 4.29 26.70
N ASN A 316 9.26 5.37 26.02
CA ASN A 316 10.08 6.55 25.73
C ASN A 316 11.31 6.32 24.85
N ASP A 317 11.41 5.17 24.18
CA ASP A 317 12.44 4.95 23.17
C ASP A 317 12.05 5.68 21.87
N PRO A 318 12.90 6.59 21.35
CA PRO A 318 12.58 7.35 20.15
C PRO A 318 12.82 6.55 18.85
N ASP A 319 13.58 5.43 18.88
CA ASP A 319 13.91 4.62 17.72
C ASP A 319 14.21 3.16 18.10
N ALA A 320 13.22 2.48 18.69
CA ALA A 320 13.33 1.06 18.96
C ALA A 320 13.34 0.26 17.63
N ILE A 321 14.32 -0.61 17.45
CA ILE A 321 14.53 -1.34 16.21
C ILE A 321 14.33 -2.84 16.43
N GLN A 322 13.48 -3.45 15.60
CA GLN A 322 13.37 -4.89 15.44
C GLN A 322 13.94 -5.30 14.08
N SER A 323 14.93 -6.18 14.08
CA SER A 323 15.48 -6.76 12.86
C SER A 323 15.31 -8.29 12.88
N ILE A 324 14.74 -8.80 11.80
CA ILE A 324 14.50 -10.23 11.57
C ILE A 324 15.34 -10.66 10.39
N VAL A 325 16.19 -11.67 10.57
CA VAL A 325 17.07 -12.20 9.53
C VAL A 325 16.75 -13.67 9.28
N ALA A 326 16.25 -13.96 8.09
CA ALA A 326 15.91 -15.31 7.66
C ALA A 326 16.81 -15.75 6.50
N PRO A 327 17.81 -16.62 6.73
CA PRO A 327 18.67 -17.13 5.67
C PRO A 327 17.87 -17.90 4.62
N VAL A 328 18.03 -17.56 3.34
CA VAL A 328 17.29 -18.16 2.22
C VAL A 328 17.43 -19.69 2.22
N ARG A 329 18.64 -20.21 2.49
CA ARG A 329 18.87 -21.66 2.60
C ARG A 329 17.98 -22.35 3.64
N LEU A 330 17.68 -21.69 4.77
CA LEU A 330 16.84 -22.26 5.82
C LEU A 330 15.37 -22.22 5.41
N ILE A 331 14.93 -21.14 4.75
CA ILE A 331 13.57 -21.03 4.17
C ILE A 331 13.33 -22.18 3.17
N LEU A 332 14.27 -22.39 2.26
CA LEU A 332 14.18 -23.46 1.26
C LEU A 332 14.11 -24.85 1.92
N GLN A 333 14.91 -25.09 2.96
CA GLN A 333 14.93 -26.37 3.71
C GLN A 333 13.62 -26.59 4.48
N GLU A 334 13.16 -25.61 5.23
CA GLU A 334 11.97 -25.72 6.08
C GLU A 334 10.70 -25.91 5.25
N LEU A 335 10.58 -25.14 4.18
CA LEU A 335 9.44 -25.25 3.26
C LEU A 335 9.58 -26.37 2.23
N LYS A 336 10.70 -27.10 2.26
CA LYS A 336 11.03 -28.19 1.30
C LYS A 336 10.88 -27.75 -0.15
N LEU A 337 11.31 -26.52 -0.43
CA LEU A 337 11.24 -25.95 -1.77
C LEU A 337 12.35 -26.51 -2.67
N PRO A 338 12.06 -26.76 -3.95
CA PRO A 338 13.08 -27.22 -4.89
C PRO A 338 14.02 -26.08 -5.27
N GLY A 339 15.26 -26.42 -5.63
CA GLY A 339 16.27 -25.46 -6.12
C GLY A 339 17.14 -24.85 -5.04
N ASN A 340 17.97 -23.89 -5.45
CA ASN A 340 18.95 -23.21 -4.59
C ASN A 340 18.63 -21.73 -4.37
N ASP A 341 17.56 -21.21 -4.97
CA ASP A 341 17.23 -19.79 -4.96
C ASP A 341 15.76 -19.61 -4.62
N LEU A 342 15.44 -18.49 -3.95
CA LEU A 342 14.10 -18.06 -3.64
C LEU A 342 13.68 -16.95 -4.62
N THR A 343 12.62 -17.18 -5.38
CA THR A 343 12.08 -16.16 -6.29
C THR A 343 10.97 -15.37 -5.61
N ILE A 344 11.15 -14.06 -5.46
CA ILE A 344 10.23 -13.14 -4.78
C ILE A 344 9.47 -12.30 -5.81
N VAL A 345 8.16 -12.14 -5.64
CA VAL A 345 7.27 -11.43 -6.58
C VAL A 345 6.49 -10.29 -5.94
N SER A 346 6.35 -10.28 -4.61
CA SER A 346 5.63 -9.21 -3.90
C SER A 346 6.08 -9.09 -2.45
N VAL A 347 5.80 -7.93 -1.84
CA VAL A 347 6.05 -7.64 -0.42
C VAL A 347 4.85 -6.89 0.15
N THR A 348 4.38 -7.32 1.31
CA THR A 348 3.28 -6.67 2.05
C THR A 348 3.74 -6.39 3.48
N PRO A 349 4.37 -5.22 3.74
CA PRO A 349 4.84 -4.84 5.06
C PRO A 349 3.69 -4.41 5.98
N HIS A 350 3.87 -4.64 7.30
CA HIS A 350 2.86 -4.32 8.31
C HIS A 350 3.49 -3.97 9.67
N MET A 351 3.08 -2.84 10.21
CA MET A 351 3.27 -2.38 11.60
C MET A 351 2.00 -1.67 12.06
N HIS A 352 1.94 -1.30 13.35
CA HIS A 352 0.83 -0.50 13.88
C HIS A 352 1.19 0.99 14.02
N LEU A 353 0.63 1.67 15.06
CA LEU A 353 0.63 3.13 15.19
C LEU A 353 1.96 3.74 15.62
N LEU A 354 2.83 3.00 16.32
CA LEU A 354 4.14 3.51 16.74
C LEU A 354 5.22 3.33 15.67
N GLY A 355 4.94 2.54 14.64
CA GLY A 355 5.84 2.33 13.52
C GLY A 355 6.20 3.64 12.83
N THR A 356 7.49 3.81 12.51
CA THR A 356 8.02 4.99 11.80
C THR A 356 8.63 4.64 10.46
N GLN A 357 9.28 3.46 10.36
CA GLN A 357 9.92 2.98 9.14
C GLN A 357 9.87 1.47 9.08
N ILE A 358 9.72 0.91 7.88
CA ILE A 358 9.80 -0.53 7.64
C ILE A 358 10.49 -0.83 6.31
N SER A 359 11.38 -1.82 6.31
CA SER A 359 12.08 -2.24 5.10
C SER A 359 12.16 -3.76 5.02
N THR A 360 11.85 -4.31 3.85
CA THR A 360 12.08 -5.72 3.52
C THR A 360 13.19 -5.79 2.48
N LEU A 361 14.30 -6.48 2.81
CA LEU A 361 15.50 -6.53 2.00
C LEU A 361 15.95 -7.97 1.72
N VAL A 362 16.77 -8.13 0.68
CA VAL A 362 17.60 -9.32 0.49
C VAL A 362 19.07 -8.88 0.51
N GLY A 363 19.80 -9.30 1.54
CA GLY A 363 21.13 -8.73 1.83
C GLY A 363 21.04 -7.22 2.03
N SER A 364 21.72 -6.44 1.20
CA SER A 364 21.65 -4.96 1.24
C SER A 364 20.66 -4.35 0.21
N GLN A 365 19.98 -5.18 -0.60
CA GLN A 365 19.05 -4.69 -1.61
C GLN A 365 17.64 -4.56 -1.02
N PRO A 366 17.08 -3.34 -0.88
CA PRO A 366 15.70 -3.18 -0.51
C PRO A 366 14.78 -3.71 -1.63
N LEU A 367 13.88 -4.62 -1.28
CA LEU A 367 12.76 -5.00 -2.12
C LEU A 367 11.67 -3.92 -2.04
N VAL A 368 11.32 -3.56 -0.81
CA VAL A 368 10.45 -2.43 -0.47
C VAL A 368 10.99 -1.76 0.79
N SER A 369 11.19 -0.45 0.74
CA SER A 369 11.58 0.38 1.88
C SER A 369 10.58 1.53 2.03
N ILE A 370 10.03 1.68 3.23
CA ILE A 370 9.06 2.71 3.58
C ILE A 370 9.66 3.57 4.70
N PRO A 371 10.29 4.70 4.38
CA PRO A 371 10.98 5.55 5.36
C PRO A 371 10.04 6.41 6.22
N LYS A 372 8.76 6.51 5.85
CA LYS A 372 7.72 7.20 6.61
C LYS A 372 6.49 6.30 6.64
N TRP A 373 6.45 5.40 7.65
CA TRP A 373 5.31 4.51 7.82
C TRP A 373 4.04 5.28 8.16
N ASN A 374 2.92 4.80 7.64
CA ASN A 374 1.59 5.29 7.99
C ASN A 374 0.64 4.09 8.15
N PHE A 375 0.20 3.84 9.38
CA PHE A 375 -0.71 2.74 9.70
C PHE A 375 -2.01 2.76 8.87
N HIS A 376 -2.50 3.94 8.52
CA HIS A 376 -3.72 4.08 7.71
C HIS A 376 -3.48 3.84 6.21
N TRP A 377 -2.24 3.53 5.82
CA TRP A 377 -1.88 3.31 4.43
C TRP A 377 -1.06 2.02 4.26
N GLN A 378 -1.77 0.91 4.19
CA GLN A 378 -1.18 -0.43 4.07
C GLN A 378 -1.57 -1.05 2.74
N GLN A 379 -0.61 -1.64 2.04
CA GLN A 379 -0.90 -2.34 0.79
C GLN A 379 0.16 -3.39 0.43
N ALA A 380 -0.21 -4.31 -0.48
CA ALA A 380 0.71 -5.24 -1.11
C ALA A 380 1.41 -4.57 -2.30
N TYR A 381 2.72 -4.69 -2.36
CA TYR A 381 3.56 -4.18 -3.44
C TYR A 381 4.04 -5.32 -4.32
N GLN A 382 3.62 -5.33 -5.59
CA GLN A 382 4.11 -6.30 -6.58
C GLN A 382 5.36 -5.75 -7.25
N LEU A 383 6.40 -6.59 -7.35
CA LEU A 383 7.61 -6.24 -8.10
C LEU A 383 7.31 -6.25 -9.61
N THR A 384 7.89 -5.31 -10.34
CA THR A 384 7.77 -5.30 -11.82
C THR A 384 8.37 -6.56 -12.42
N GLU A 385 9.55 -6.96 -11.94
CA GLU A 385 10.22 -8.19 -12.29
C GLU A 385 10.47 -9.03 -11.03
N PRO A 386 10.34 -10.36 -11.10
CA PRO A 386 10.66 -11.23 -9.99
C PRO A 386 12.12 -11.08 -9.56
N PHE A 387 12.36 -10.99 -8.26
CA PHE A 387 13.70 -10.92 -7.68
C PHE A 387 14.17 -12.31 -7.25
N VAL A 388 15.39 -12.69 -7.64
CA VAL A 388 15.98 -13.98 -7.29
C VAL A 388 16.97 -13.79 -6.16
N ALA A 389 16.65 -14.32 -4.98
CA ALA A 389 17.52 -14.34 -3.81
C ALA A 389 18.28 -15.67 -3.74
N ALA A 390 19.60 -15.61 -3.84
CA ALA A 390 20.46 -16.78 -3.78
C ALA A 390 20.51 -17.40 -2.37
N ASN A 391 20.79 -18.69 -2.26
CA ASN A 391 20.77 -19.44 -1.00
C ASN A 391 21.78 -18.93 0.05
N ASN A 392 22.84 -18.24 -0.35
CA ASN A 392 23.82 -17.62 0.53
C ASN A 392 23.42 -16.22 1.02
N GLN A 393 22.27 -15.70 0.58
CA GLN A 393 21.70 -14.44 1.05
C GLN A 393 20.70 -14.66 2.18
N SER A 394 20.28 -13.56 2.79
CA SER A 394 19.23 -13.56 3.80
C SER A 394 18.12 -12.59 3.40
N LEU A 395 16.89 -12.99 3.65
CA LEU A 395 15.74 -12.10 3.68
C LEU A 395 15.75 -11.38 5.03
N ILE A 396 15.61 -10.08 5.01
CA ILE A 396 15.70 -9.22 6.20
C ILE A 396 14.44 -8.36 6.28
N LEU A 397 13.85 -8.28 7.46
CA LEU A 397 12.80 -7.32 7.79
C LEU A 397 13.32 -6.43 8.92
N GLU A 398 13.25 -5.13 8.72
CA GLU A 398 13.63 -4.13 9.70
C GLU A 398 12.48 -3.17 9.96
N CYS A 399 12.10 -3.03 11.22
CA CYS A 399 11.02 -2.18 11.69
C CYS A 399 11.55 -1.20 12.73
N HIS A 400 11.20 0.07 12.58
CA HIS A 400 11.54 1.15 13.50
C HIS A 400 10.28 1.70 14.16
N TYR A 401 10.38 2.00 15.45
CA TYR A 401 9.26 2.50 16.26
C TYR A 401 9.68 3.69 17.07
N ASN A 402 8.80 4.66 17.19
CA ASN A 402 8.96 5.78 18.11
C ASN A 402 7.90 5.68 19.23
N ASN A 403 8.32 5.28 20.42
CA ASN A 403 7.45 5.12 21.60
C ASN A 403 7.58 6.30 22.59
N THR A 404 7.95 7.49 22.10
CA THR A 404 7.98 8.70 22.96
C THR A 404 6.59 9.28 23.18
N ALA A 405 6.46 10.13 24.19
CA ALA A 405 5.19 10.82 24.51
C ALA A 405 4.66 11.66 23.32
N ASP A 406 5.54 12.21 22.49
CA ASP A 406 5.14 13.04 21.36
C ASP A 406 4.50 12.23 20.23
N ASN A 407 4.94 10.98 20.05
CA ASN A 407 4.44 10.07 19.00
C ASN A 407 3.28 9.17 19.45
N GLN A 408 2.82 9.30 20.71
CA GLN A 408 1.70 8.47 21.17
C GLN A 408 0.41 8.76 20.42
N PRO A 409 -0.35 7.74 20.02
CA PRO A 409 -1.62 7.91 19.34
C PRO A 409 -2.67 8.55 20.25
N VAL A 410 -3.60 9.27 19.63
CA VAL A 410 -4.82 9.76 20.26
C VAL A 410 -5.94 8.77 19.93
N ILE A 411 -6.44 8.06 20.94
CA ILE A 411 -7.51 7.08 20.81
C ILE A 411 -8.65 7.52 21.75
N ASP A 412 -9.87 7.61 21.23
CA ASP A 412 -11.05 8.14 21.95
C ASP A 412 -10.82 9.54 22.54
N GLY A 413 -10.13 10.40 21.78
CA GLY A 413 -9.82 11.77 22.18
C GLY A 413 -8.80 11.87 23.32
N LYS A 414 -8.16 10.77 23.73
CA LYS A 414 -7.13 10.73 24.76
C LYS A 414 -5.80 10.31 24.16
N LYS A 415 -4.77 11.15 24.34
CA LYS A 415 -3.41 10.78 24.00
C LYS A 415 -2.94 9.67 24.95
N ARG A 416 -2.41 8.59 24.39
CA ARG A 416 -1.86 7.49 25.18
C ARG A 416 -0.55 7.91 25.86
N THR A 417 -0.16 7.17 26.88
CA THR A 417 1.12 7.35 27.57
C THR A 417 2.09 6.23 27.14
N PRO A 418 3.39 6.52 26.99
CA PRO A 418 4.38 5.50 26.69
C PRO A 418 4.34 4.36 27.71
N ARG A 419 4.30 3.13 27.21
CA ARG A 419 4.44 1.89 27.96
C ARG A 419 5.34 0.93 27.22
N ASP A 420 5.94 -0.03 27.91
CA ASP A 420 6.64 -1.12 27.19
C ASP A 420 5.64 -1.91 26.37
N ILE A 421 5.97 -2.13 25.09
CA ILE A 421 5.13 -2.84 24.12
C ILE A 421 5.89 -4.09 23.63
N THR A 422 5.15 -5.16 23.52
CA THR A 422 5.59 -6.42 22.89
C THR A 422 4.66 -6.72 21.73
N TRP A 423 4.90 -7.83 21.05
CA TRP A 423 4.01 -8.29 19.98
C TRP A 423 2.57 -8.42 20.48
N GLY A 424 1.67 -7.89 19.69
CA GLY A 424 0.24 -8.03 19.90
C GLY A 424 -0.52 -7.61 18.65
N GLU A 425 -1.76 -8.06 18.57
CA GLU A 425 -2.60 -7.92 17.39
C GLU A 425 -3.53 -6.71 17.48
N GLY A 426 -3.62 -6.08 18.66
CA GLY A 426 -4.43 -4.87 18.88
C GLY A 426 -3.79 -3.63 18.26
N THR A 427 -4.63 -2.68 17.84
CA THR A 427 -4.17 -1.41 17.26
C THR A 427 -3.22 -0.64 18.18
N GLU A 428 -3.35 -0.82 19.52
CA GLU A 428 -2.47 -0.24 20.55
C GLU A 428 -1.26 -1.13 20.90
N ASP A 429 -1.15 -2.33 20.37
CA ASP A 429 0.03 -3.18 20.42
C ASP A 429 0.90 -2.91 19.17
N GLU A 430 1.92 -3.71 18.93
CA GLU A 430 2.76 -3.58 17.74
C GLU A 430 3.09 -4.90 17.07
N MET A 431 3.35 -4.83 15.78
CA MET A 431 3.83 -5.92 14.96
C MET A 431 5.05 -5.46 14.14
N CYS A 432 5.99 -6.38 13.92
CA CYS A 432 6.99 -6.29 12.86
C CYS A 432 6.74 -7.47 11.92
N LEU A 433 6.01 -7.26 10.83
CA LEU A 433 5.54 -8.32 9.93
C LEU A 433 5.70 -7.91 8.47
N SER A 434 6.09 -8.83 7.63
CA SER A 434 5.96 -8.68 6.18
C SER A 434 5.53 -9.99 5.56
N PHE A 435 4.49 -9.98 4.72
CA PHE A 435 4.24 -11.12 3.85
C PHE A 435 5.05 -10.97 2.57
N VAL A 436 5.88 -11.97 2.28
CA VAL A 436 6.72 -12.00 1.09
C VAL A 436 6.12 -13.02 0.11
N GLY A 437 5.64 -12.52 -1.02
CA GLY A 437 5.14 -13.36 -2.10
C GLY A 437 6.28 -14.10 -2.78
N ILE A 438 6.31 -15.42 -2.66
CA ILE A 438 7.31 -16.28 -3.28
C ILE A 438 6.72 -17.09 -4.42
N ARG A 439 7.47 -17.20 -5.50
CA ARG A 439 7.11 -18.00 -6.67
C ARG A 439 7.89 -19.30 -6.69
N VAL A 440 7.20 -20.43 -6.72
CA VAL A 440 7.77 -21.76 -6.66
C VAL A 440 7.43 -22.52 -7.94
N PRO A 441 8.40 -23.13 -8.64
CA PRO A 441 8.11 -24.04 -9.73
C PRO A 441 7.21 -25.18 -9.23
N ARG A 442 6.18 -25.52 -10.00
CA ARG A 442 5.38 -26.69 -9.68
C ARG A 442 6.26 -27.94 -9.85
N ALA A 443 6.27 -28.81 -8.83
CA ALA A 443 6.86 -30.14 -8.98
C ALA A 443 6.19 -30.83 -10.18
N GLN A 444 6.98 -31.33 -11.11
CA GLN A 444 6.44 -32.19 -12.17
C GLN A 444 5.98 -33.50 -11.54
N PRO A 445 4.85 -34.05 -11.96
CA PRO A 445 4.33 -35.31 -11.40
C PRO A 445 5.25 -36.48 -11.66
#